data_b1ab240d74f075bb30f033db672385c2
#
_entry.id   b1ab240d74f075bb30f033db672385c2
#
_cell.length_a   1.000
_cell.length_b   1.000
_cell.length_c   1.000
_cell.angle_alpha   90.00
_cell.angle_beta   90.00
_cell.angle_gamma   90.00
#
_symmetry.space_group_name_H-M   'P 1'
#
loop_
_entity.id
_entity.type
_entity.pdbx_description
1 polymer ?
#
loop_
_entity_poly.entity_id
_entity_poly.type
_entity_poly.pdbx_seq_one_letter_code
_entity_poly.pdbx_strand_id
1 'polypeptide(L)'
;MQYVTLSDSLRLSRVVAGCMRTVGAGISGEELRTFVHRCLELGIDSFDHAPVYGAGACEQMFGDEVLKVEPSLRDQIKIVTKAGIILPGQRGNRHIYYASPKENLLKEMDASLKRLSTDHVDLLLIHRPDVLGDPEQTAMALEQIVREGKALHVGVSNYEPSQFETLQSYLSIPLLVNQMEVSVKATYNFFNGVVDTAMKHKTGIMAWSPLGGGSVFAGQDEQSVRLRETLSEIAEAKGVAMDTVMYAFVLRHPAKMMVITGTMNPQRLQN
;
A
#
# COMPACT_ATOMS: atom_id res chain seq x y z
N MET A 1 -11.78 -5.73 14.14
CA MET A 1 -11.06 -5.75 12.84
C MET A 1 -10.69 -7.18 12.47
N GLN A 2 -10.67 -7.52 11.17
CA GLN A 2 -10.13 -8.79 10.67
C GLN A 2 -8.70 -8.56 10.18
N TYR A 3 -7.89 -9.63 10.20
CA TYR A 3 -6.50 -9.62 9.75
C TYR A 3 -6.27 -10.66 8.66
N VAL A 4 -5.28 -10.41 7.81
CA VAL A 4 -4.77 -11.39 6.83
C VAL A 4 -3.38 -11.83 7.28
N THR A 5 -3.23 -13.11 7.58
CA THR A 5 -1.92 -13.73 7.87
C THR A 5 -1.24 -14.05 6.54
N LEU A 6 -0.08 -13.47 6.32
CA LEU A 6 0.73 -13.57 5.10
C LEU A 6 1.92 -14.53 5.29
N SER A 7 2.43 -14.61 6.51
CA SER A 7 3.46 -15.56 6.95
C SER A 7 3.30 -15.81 8.46
N ASP A 8 4.15 -16.65 9.04
CA ASP A 8 4.14 -16.91 10.49
C ASP A 8 4.47 -15.64 11.31
N SER A 9 5.17 -14.67 10.71
CA SER A 9 5.62 -13.44 11.35
C SER A 9 4.98 -12.17 10.80
N LEU A 10 4.14 -12.24 9.75
CA LEU A 10 3.47 -11.07 9.19
C LEU A 10 1.96 -11.31 9.08
N ARG A 11 1.22 -10.51 9.81
CA ARG A 11 -0.21 -10.28 9.59
C ARG A 11 -0.45 -8.79 9.37
N LEU A 12 -1.39 -8.44 8.52
CA LEU A 12 -1.82 -7.06 8.28
C LEU A 12 -3.32 -6.94 8.53
N SER A 13 -3.75 -5.78 9.01
CA SER A 13 -5.18 -5.47 9.11
C SER A 13 -5.84 -5.44 7.73
N ARG A 14 -7.09 -5.92 7.62
CA ARG A 14 -7.81 -5.94 6.34
C ARG A 14 -8.12 -4.55 5.79
N VAL A 15 -8.19 -3.55 6.66
CA VAL A 15 -8.17 -2.14 6.30
C VAL A 15 -6.79 -1.61 6.65
N VAL A 16 -6.11 -1.02 5.70
CA VAL A 16 -4.76 -0.46 5.81
C VAL A 16 -4.87 1.06 5.73
N ALA A 17 -4.23 1.78 6.64
CA ALA A 17 -4.20 3.23 6.62
C ALA A 17 -3.20 3.73 5.57
N GLY A 18 -3.69 4.37 4.48
CA GLY A 18 -2.85 4.92 3.41
C GLY A 18 -2.35 6.32 3.74
N CYS A 19 -1.04 6.49 3.83
CA CYS A 19 -0.39 7.74 4.24
C CYS A 19 -0.06 8.71 3.07
N MET A 20 -0.51 8.43 1.85
CA MET A 20 -0.22 9.26 0.67
C MET A 20 -0.71 10.72 0.82
N ARG A 21 -1.80 10.92 1.54
CA ARG A 21 -2.43 12.25 1.69
C ARG A 21 -2.05 12.99 2.96
N THR A 22 -1.17 12.45 3.79
CA THR A 22 -0.81 13.01 5.09
C THR A 22 -0.43 14.49 5.00
N VAL A 23 0.52 14.84 4.14
CA VAL A 23 0.92 16.24 3.93
C VAL A 23 -0.16 17.03 3.19
N GLY A 24 -0.76 16.46 2.15
CA GLY A 24 -1.79 17.14 1.35
C GLY A 24 -3.11 17.41 2.09
N ALA A 25 -3.36 16.73 3.20
CA ALA A 25 -4.54 16.97 4.04
C ALA A 25 -4.38 18.21 4.94
N GLY A 26 -3.16 18.76 5.07
CA GLY A 26 -2.89 19.94 5.88
C GLY A 26 -3.07 19.73 7.39
N ILE A 27 -3.01 18.46 7.85
CA ILE A 27 -3.14 18.14 9.28
C ILE A 27 -1.85 18.42 10.02
N SER A 28 -1.97 18.78 11.31
CA SER A 28 -0.82 18.94 12.21
C SER A 28 -0.22 17.60 12.63
N GLY A 29 0.96 17.61 13.23
CA GLY A 29 1.57 16.41 13.80
C GLY A 29 0.72 15.78 14.91
N GLU A 30 0.08 16.60 15.74
CA GLU A 30 -0.84 16.14 16.79
C GLU A 30 -2.08 15.45 16.20
N GLU A 31 -2.66 16.02 15.15
CA GLU A 31 -3.79 15.41 14.45
C GLU A 31 -3.39 14.08 13.78
N LEU A 32 -2.15 13.98 13.25
CA LEU A 32 -1.64 12.73 12.71
C LEU A 32 -1.48 11.67 13.81
N ARG A 33 -0.94 12.00 14.99
CA ARG A 33 -0.88 11.07 16.13
C ARG A 33 -2.27 10.62 16.58
N THR A 34 -3.20 11.56 16.70
CA THR A 34 -4.60 11.26 17.02
C THR A 34 -5.22 10.30 16.01
N PHE A 35 -4.93 10.49 14.71
CA PHE A 35 -5.36 9.58 13.66
C PHE A 35 -4.76 8.17 13.83
N VAL A 36 -3.46 8.06 14.14
CA VAL A 36 -2.79 6.77 14.37
C VAL A 36 -3.40 6.05 15.57
N HIS A 37 -3.59 6.74 16.71
CA HIS A 37 -4.27 6.15 17.87
C HIS A 37 -5.67 5.68 17.53
N ARG A 38 -6.43 6.48 16.77
CA ARG A 38 -7.76 6.07 16.33
C ARG A 38 -7.75 4.84 15.43
N CYS A 39 -6.77 4.73 14.53
CA CYS A 39 -6.56 3.52 13.75
C CYS A 39 -6.37 2.30 14.67
N LEU A 40 -5.49 2.39 15.66
CA LEU A 40 -5.19 1.31 16.60
C LEU A 40 -6.42 0.92 17.44
N GLU A 41 -7.21 1.87 17.93
CA GLU A 41 -8.47 1.61 18.65
C GLU A 41 -9.46 0.80 17.78
N LEU A 42 -9.50 1.05 16.48
CA LEU A 42 -10.32 0.31 15.52
C LEU A 42 -9.67 -1.01 15.06
N GLY A 43 -8.46 -1.31 15.53
CA GLY A 43 -7.66 -2.48 15.16
C GLY A 43 -7.00 -2.36 13.78
N ILE A 44 -6.89 -1.15 13.23
CA ILE A 44 -6.10 -0.85 12.03
C ILE A 44 -4.67 -0.60 12.50
N ASP A 45 -3.81 -1.61 12.33
CA ASP A 45 -2.41 -1.57 12.75
C ASP A 45 -1.42 -1.39 11.59
N SER A 46 -1.89 -1.40 10.35
CA SER A 46 -1.06 -1.42 9.15
C SER A 46 -1.13 -0.08 8.42
N PHE A 47 0.05 0.52 8.13
CA PHE A 47 0.20 1.85 7.53
C PHE A 47 1.00 1.75 6.23
N ASP A 48 0.43 2.26 5.12
CA ASP A 48 1.02 2.20 3.78
C ASP A 48 1.66 3.52 3.39
N HIS A 49 2.98 3.49 3.23
CA HIS A 49 3.84 4.60 2.84
C HIS A 49 4.48 4.40 1.46
N ALA A 50 5.12 5.42 0.94
CA ALA A 50 6.06 5.35 -0.16
C ALA A 50 6.92 6.63 -0.25
N PRO A 51 8.18 6.54 -0.71
CA PRO A 51 9.06 7.70 -0.94
C PRO A 51 8.48 8.74 -1.89
N VAL A 52 7.65 8.32 -2.85
CA VAL A 52 7.02 9.24 -3.82
C VAL A 52 5.88 10.06 -3.20
N TYR A 53 5.35 9.69 -2.04
CA TYR A 53 4.27 10.41 -1.39
C TYR A 53 4.79 11.74 -0.83
N GLY A 54 4.35 12.85 -1.46
CA GLY A 54 4.89 14.18 -1.13
C GLY A 54 6.40 14.29 -1.30
N ALA A 55 7.02 13.54 -2.23
CA ALA A 55 8.47 13.48 -2.43
C ALA A 55 9.26 13.17 -1.13
N GLY A 56 8.75 12.24 -0.34
CA GLY A 56 9.33 11.81 0.94
C GLY A 56 8.77 12.54 2.17
N ALA A 57 8.04 13.65 1.97
CA ALA A 57 7.51 14.43 3.08
C ALA A 57 6.48 13.67 3.92
N CYS A 58 5.71 12.75 3.33
CA CYS A 58 4.75 11.93 4.09
C CYS A 58 5.47 10.95 5.04
N GLU A 59 6.53 10.28 4.59
CA GLU A 59 7.37 9.44 5.46
C GLU A 59 8.06 10.28 6.54
N GLN A 60 8.62 11.45 6.16
CA GLN A 60 9.30 12.33 7.09
C GLN A 60 8.35 12.83 8.19
N MET A 61 7.14 13.28 7.82
CA MET A 61 6.15 13.73 8.78
C MET A 61 5.72 12.60 9.73
N PHE A 62 5.53 11.38 9.23
CA PHE A 62 5.20 10.23 10.06
C PHE A 62 6.35 9.88 11.03
N GLY A 63 7.58 9.89 10.56
CA GLY A 63 8.77 9.67 11.38
C GLY A 63 8.93 10.74 12.47
N ASP A 64 8.85 12.01 12.10
CA ASP A 64 9.09 13.12 13.02
C ASP A 64 7.96 13.29 14.04
N GLU A 65 6.72 13.19 13.58
CA GLU A 65 5.57 13.56 14.39
C GLU A 65 4.91 12.36 15.09
N VAL A 66 5.17 11.13 14.66
CA VAL A 66 4.61 9.93 15.27
C VAL A 66 5.70 9.13 15.98
N LEU A 67 6.66 8.58 15.25
CA LEU A 67 7.60 7.61 15.82
C LEU A 67 8.69 8.23 16.70
N LYS A 68 9.14 9.48 16.42
CA LYS A 68 10.07 10.18 17.34
C LYS A 68 9.38 10.67 18.60
N VAL A 69 8.10 11.04 18.51
CA VAL A 69 7.34 11.55 19.66
C VAL A 69 6.87 10.42 20.54
N GLU A 70 6.42 9.31 19.95
CA GLU A 70 5.95 8.12 20.66
C GLU A 70 6.62 6.85 20.12
N PRO A 71 7.89 6.57 20.48
CA PRO A 71 8.63 5.43 19.94
C PRO A 71 7.98 4.07 20.21
N SER A 72 7.20 3.94 21.28
CA SER A 72 6.47 2.72 21.64
C SER A 72 5.37 2.33 20.63
N LEU A 73 4.95 3.26 19.77
CA LEU A 73 4.02 2.95 18.68
C LEU A 73 4.64 2.03 17.62
N ARG A 74 5.98 2.03 17.48
CA ARG A 74 6.64 1.18 16.47
C ARG A 74 6.30 -0.30 16.63
N ASP A 75 6.23 -0.80 17.85
CA ASP A 75 5.92 -2.19 18.17
C ASP A 75 4.43 -2.54 17.99
N GLN A 76 3.57 -1.52 17.93
CA GLN A 76 2.13 -1.69 17.82
C GLN A 76 1.64 -1.63 16.37
N ILE A 77 2.46 -1.13 15.45
CA ILE A 77 2.07 -0.90 14.04
C ILE A 77 2.88 -1.75 13.07
N LYS A 78 2.33 -1.93 11.88
CA LYS A 78 2.97 -2.52 10.71
C LYS A 78 3.21 -1.46 9.65
N ILE A 79 4.47 -1.23 9.31
CA ILE A 79 4.87 -0.24 8.31
C ILE A 79 5.14 -0.95 6.99
N VAL A 80 4.39 -0.55 5.97
CA VAL A 80 4.64 -0.90 4.57
C VAL A 80 5.23 0.31 3.88
N THR A 81 6.35 0.16 3.18
CA THR A 81 6.86 1.21 2.28
C THR A 81 7.28 0.61 0.94
N LYS A 82 7.75 1.44 0.03
CA LYS A 82 8.00 1.05 -1.35
C LYS A 82 9.32 1.62 -1.84
N ALA A 83 9.86 1.07 -2.94
CA ALA A 83 11.04 1.59 -3.62
C ALA A 83 10.93 1.38 -5.14
N GLY A 84 11.78 2.05 -5.91
CA GLY A 84 11.93 1.84 -7.35
C GLY A 84 11.23 2.88 -8.23
N ILE A 85 10.71 3.99 -7.68
CA ILE A 85 10.23 5.14 -8.47
C ILE A 85 11.14 6.33 -8.27
N ILE A 86 11.68 6.86 -9.35
CA ILE A 86 12.52 8.06 -9.35
C ILE A 86 11.70 9.27 -9.80
N LEU A 87 11.62 10.27 -8.94
CA LEU A 87 10.86 11.51 -9.20
C LEU A 87 11.66 12.50 -10.06
N PRO A 88 10.99 13.43 -10.78
CA PRO A 88 11.65 14.50 -11.49
C PRO A 88 12.56 15.31 -10.55
N GLY A 89 13.72 15.72 -11.07
CA GLY A 89 14.75 16.43 -10.29
C GLY A 89 15.70 15.53 -9.52
N GLN A 90 15.28 14.32 -9.18
CA GLN A 90 16.18 13.31 -8.64
C GLN A 90 17.14 12.85 -9.74
N ARG A 91 18.46 12.87 -9.47
CA ARG A 91 19.51 12.46 -10.44
C ARG A 91 19.50 13.26 -11.77
N GLY A 92 19.01 14.50 -11.76
CA GLY A 92 18.99 15.37 -12.94
C GLY A 92 17.97 14.99 -14.02
N ASN A 93 17.06 14.04 -13.76
CA ASN A 93 16.02 13.63 -14.68
C ASN A 93 14.86 14.64 -14.76
N ARG A 94 14.14 14.64 -15.88
CA ARG A 94 12.99 15.53 -16.11
C ARG A 94 11.64 14.82 -15.95
N HIS A 95 11.62 13.49 -15.95
CA HIS A 95 10.41 12.67 -15.95
C HIS A 95 10.47 11.63 -14.84
N ILE A 96 9.31 11.16 -14.39
CA ILE A 96 9.22 9.96 -13.54
C ILE A 96 9.70 8.76 -14.35
N TYR A 97 10.51 7.91 -13.74
CA TYR A 97 10.85 6.61 -14.31
C TYR A 97 10.98 5.55 -13.19
N TYR A 98 10.95 4.29 -13.59
CA TYR A 98 11.09 3.15 -12.69
C TYR A 98 12.51 2.62 -12.78
N ALA A 99 13.11 2.35 -11.63
CA ALA A 99 14.49 1.88 -11.58
C ALA A 99 14.70 0.98 -10.35
N SER A 100 14.89 -0.29 -10.61
CA SER A 100 15.09 -1.32 -9.58
C SER A 100 16.47 -2.00 -9.59
N PRO A 101 17.58 -1.37 -10.07
CA PRO A 101 18.89 -1.94 -9.87
C PRO A 101 19.24 -1.97 -8.38
N LYS A 102 20.02 -2.96 -7.98
CA LYS A 102 20.35 -3.24 -6.58
C LYS A 102 20.78 -2.01 -5.78
N GLU A 103 21.76 -1.27 -6.28
CA GLU A 103 22.27 -0.09 -5.56
C GLU A 103 21.21 0.98 -5.30
N ASN A 104 20.26 1.12 -6.23
CA ASN A 104 19.18 2.09 -6.10
C ASN A 104 18.23 1.70 -4.97
N LEU A 105 17.78 0.45 -4.98
CA LEU A 105 16.85 -0.06 -3.97
C LEU A 105 17.45 0.00 -2.56
N LEU A 106 18.74 -0.32 -2.41
CA LEU A 106 19.45 -0.21 -1.13
C LEU A 106 19.48 1.24 -0.63
N LYS A 107 19.81 2.21 -1.49
CA LYS A 107 19.85 3.64 -1.13
C LYS A 107 18.47 4.18 -0.78
N GLU A 108 17.43 3.79 -1.54
CA GLU A 108 16.05 4.22 -1.26
C GLU A 108 15.54 3.64 0.06
N MET A 109 15.88 2.38 0.37
CA MET A 109 15.53 1.76 1.65
C MET A 109 16.15 2.50 2.82
N ASP A 110 17.46 2.79 2.77
CA ASP A 110 18.16 3.54 3.82
C ASP A 110 17.55 4.95 4.00
N ALA A 111 17.21 5.60 2.90
CA ALA A 111 16.57 6.92 2.95
C ALA A 111 15.16 6.87 3.55
N SER A 112 14.37 5.82 3.27
CA SER A 112 13.04 5.62 3.87
C SER A 112 13.12 5.37 5.37
N LEU A 113 14.03 4.52 5.82
CA LEU A 113 14.26 4.26 7.26
C LEU A 113 14.60 5.55 8.00
N LYS A 114 15.48 6.37 7.41
CA LYS A 114 15.86 7.66 7.99
C LYS A 114 14.66 8.61 8.10
N ARG A 115 13.82 8.73 7.04
CA ARG A 115 12.63 9.57 7.08
C ARG A 115 11.59 9.07 8.07
N LEU A 116 11.33 7.76 8.09
CA LEU A 116 10.41 7.10 9.02
C LEU A 116 10.91 7.04 10.46
N SER A 117 12.21 7.37 10.69
CA SER A 117 12.82 7.32 12.04
C SER A 117 12.69 5.95 12.70
N THR A 118 12.94 4.90 11.93
CA THR A 118 12.90 3.50 12.38
C THR A 118 14.09 2.74 11.79
N ASP A 119 14.48 1.65 12.43
CA ASP A 119 15.54 0.77 11.97
C ASP A 119 15.05 -0.29 10.95
N HIS A 120 13.74 -0.54 10.90
CA HIS A 120 13.16 -1.49 9.94
C HIS A 120 11.73 -1.13 9.56
N VAL A 121 11.27 -1.71 8.44
CA VAL A 121 9.87 -1.78 8.06
C VAL A 121 9.38 -3.23 8.06
N ASP A 122 8.08 -3.44 8.24
CA ASP A 122 7.50 -4.80 8.24
C ASP A 122 7.44 -5.39 6.83
N LEU A 123 7.21 -4.54 5.82
CA LEU A 123 7.08 -4.97 4.43
C LEU A 123 7.61 -3.90 3.46
N LEU A 124 8.53 -4.28 2.59
CA LEU A 124 9.01 -3.47 1.47
C LEU A 124 8.40 -3.96 0.16
N LEU A 125 7.84 -3.06 -0.65
CA LEU A 125 7.32 -3.36 -1.98
C LEU A 125 8.18 -2.72 -3.08
N ILE A 126 8.43 -3.44 -4.18
CA ILE A 126 8.81 -2.77 -5.43
C ILE A 126 7.58 -2.06 -5.97
N HIS A 127 7.65 -0.72 -6.07
CA HIS A 127 6.47 0.12 -6.30
C HIS A 127 5.85 -0.05 -7.69
N ARG A 128 6.69 -0.24 -8.71
CA ARG A 128 6.32 -0.51 -10.10
C ARG A 128 7.34 -1.45 -10.74
N PRO A 129 6.92 -2.30 -11.67
CA PRO A 129 7.88 -3.09 -12.44
C PRO A 129 8.78 -2.18 -13.28
N ASP A 130 10.09 -2.40 -13.19
CA ASP A 130 11.06 -1.81 -14.08
C ASP A 130 11.21 -2.72 -15.32
N VAL A 131 10.56 -2.34 -16.41
CA VAL A 131 10.50 -3.18 -17.64
C VAL A 131 11.83 -3.25 -18.40
N LEU A 132 12.80 -2.40 -18.03
CA LEU A 132 14.16 -2.41 -18.59
C LEU A 132 15.16 -2.92 -17.55
N GLY A 133 14.72 -3.20 -16.33
CA GLY A 133 15.56 -3.67 -15.23
C GLY A 133 15.84 -5.17 -15.30
N ASP A 134 16.93 -5.56 -14.65
CA ASP A 134 17.31 -6.95 -14.45
C ASP A 134 16.62 -7.49 -13.18
N PRO A 135 15.74 -8.50 -13.27
CA PRO A 135 15.06 -9.07 -12.12
C PRO A 135 16.01 -9.73 -11.11
N GLU A 136 17.19 -10.22 -11.56
CA GLU A 136 18.22 -10.76 -10.67
C GLU A 136 18.77 -9.67 -9.75
N GLN A 137 19.05 -8.49 -10.29
CA GLN A 137 19.52 -7.35 -9.48
C GLN A 137 18.48 -6.90 -8.45
N THR A 138 17.19 -6.91 -8.84
CA THR A 138 16.08 -6.62 -7.94
C THR A 138 15.99 -7.67 -6.83
N ALA A 139 16.07 -8.95 -7.16
CA ALA A 139 16.05 -10.04 -6.20
C ALA A 139 17.22 -9.96 -5.21
N MET A 140 18.44 -9.74 -5.71
CA MET A 140 19.63 -9.56 -4.87
C MET A 140 19.48 -8.40 -3.88
N ALA A 141 18.84 -7.30 -4.30
CA ALA A 141 18.57 -6.17 -3.40
C ALA A 141 17.58 -6.55 -2.30
N LEU A 142 16.45 -7.16 -2.65
CA LEU A 142 15.42 -7.57 -1.70
C LEU A 142 15.96 -8.55 -0.67
N GLU A 143 16.69 -9.57 -1.10
CA GLU A 143 17.32 -10.54 -0.18
C GLU A 143 18.37 -9.90 0.74
N GLN A 144 19.15 -8.94 0.23
CA GLN A 144 20.11 -8.22 1.06
C GLN A 144 19.39 -7.36 2.10
N ILE A 145 18.35 -6.62 1.72
CA ILE A 145 17.57 -5.77 2.61
C ILE A 145 16.95 -6.60 3.75
N VAL A 146 16.41 -7.78 3.42
CA VAL A 146 15.83 -8.70 4.43
C VAL A 146 16.95 -9.27 5.32
N ARG A 147 18.05 -9.71 4.77
CA ARG A 147 19.20 -10.24 5.53
C ARG A 147 19.79 -9.22 6.48
N GLU A 148 19.80 -7.94 6.10
CA GLU A 148 20.25 -6.82 6.94
C GLU A 148 19.19 -6.40 7.97
N GLY A 149 18.00 -6.99 7.97
CA GLY A 149 16.90 -6.69 8.89
C GLY A 149 16.24 -5.33 8.62
N LYS A 150 16.52 -4.67 7.51
CA LYS A 150 15.94 -3.36 7.14
C LYS A 150 14.48 -3.45 6.72
N ALA A 151 14.09 -4.56 6.10
CA ALA A 151 12.71 -4.97 5.91
C ALA A 151 12.55 -6.41 6.37
N LEU A 152 11.47 -6.71 7.10
CA LEU A 152 11.24 -8.07 7.58
C LEU A 152 10.70 -8.97 6.47
N HIS A 153 9.96 -8.39 5.53
CA HIS A 153 9.32 -9.08 4.42
C HIS A 153 9.35 -8.23 3.16
N VAL A 154 9.12 -8.88 2.01
CA VAL A 154 9.12 -8.24 0.70
C VAL A 154 7.88 -8.59 -0.11
N GLY A 155 7.57 -7.73 -1.07
CA GLY A 155 6.48 -7.90 -2.02
C GLY A 155 6.67 -6.97 -3.21
N VAL A 156 5.62 -6.84 -4.00
CA VAL A 156 5.59 -6.00 -5.20
C VAL A 156 4.32 -5.18 -5.27
N SER A 157 4.28 -4.23 -6.18
CA SER A 157 3.09 -3.46 -6.51
C SER A 157 2.96 -3.31 -8.02
N ASN A 158 1.75 -3.52 -8.55
CA ASN A 158 1.42 -3.42 -9.97
C ASN A 158 2.17 -4.40 -10.88
N TYR A 159 2.53 -5.56 -10.36
CA TYR A 159 3.16 -6.63 -11.14
C TYR A 159 2.09 -7.50 -11.79
N GLU A 160 2.19 -7.65 -13.11
CA GLU A 160 1.42 -8.63 -13.88
C GLU A 160 1.89 -10.06 -13.55
N PRO A 161 1.08 -11.12 -13.84
CA PRO A 161 1.41 -12.50 -13.49
C PRO A 161 2.81 -12.94 -13.91
N SER A 162 3.20 -12.67 -15.17
CA SER A 162 4.52 -13.06 -15.69
C SER A 162 5.66 -12.31 -15.01
N GLN A 163 5.48 -11.03 -14.69
CA GLN A 163 6.48 -10.22 -13.98
C GLN A 163 6.67 -10.71 -12.56
N PHE A 164 5.56 -11.04 -11.87
CA PHE A 164 5.59 -11.62 -10.54
C PHE A 164 6.33 -12.95 -10.53
N GLU A 165 5.96 -13.88 -11.42
CA GLU A 165 6.59 -15.22 -11.52
C GLU A 165 8.07 -15.11 -11.87
N THR A 166 8.44 -14.18 -12.76
CA THR A 166 9.84 -13.95 -13.12
C THR A 166 10.64 -13.51 -11.90
N LEU A 167 10.21 -12.44 -11.20
CA LEU A 167 10.95 -11.97 -10.02
C LEU A 167 11.00 -13.05 -8.93
N GLN A 168 9.88 -13.75 -8.67
CA GLN A 168 9.82 -14.81 -7.67
C GLN A 168 10.79 -15.96 -8.00
N SER A 169 11.05 -16.24 -9.28
CA SER A 169 11.97 -17.32 -9.66
C SER A 169 13.45 -17.03 -9.33
N TYR A 170 13.82 -15.76 -9.13
CA TYR A 170 15.17 -15.35 -8.68
C TYR A 170 15.28 -15.21 -7.15
N LEU A 171 14.15 -15.28 -6.42
CA LEU A 171 14.12 -15.10 -4.96
C LEU A 171 14.06 -16.45 -4.23
N SER A 172 14.86 -16.59 -3.18
CA SER A 172 14.76 -17.69 -2.21
C SER A 172 13.69 -17.43 -1.14
N ILE A 173 13.21 -16.18 -1.03
CA ILE A 173 12.17 -15.75 -0.09
C ILE A 173 10.88 -15.43 -0.85
N PRO A 174 9.69 -15.61 -0.22
CA PRO A 174 8.43 -15.37 -0.89
C PRO A 174 8.11 -13.87 -1.03
N LEU A 175 7.51 -13.50 -2.16
CA LEU A 175 6.83 -12.23 -2.32
C LEU A 175 5.45 -12.31 -1.62
N LEU A 176 5.29 -11.66 -0.48
CA LEU A 176 4.09 -11.83 0.36
C LEU A 176 2.90 -10.96 -0.05
N VAL A 177 3.13 -9.91 -0.83
CA VAL A 177 2.07 -8.99 -1.27
C VAL A 177 2.29 -8.57 -2.72
N ASN A 178 1.20 -8.47 -3.49
CA ASN A 178 1.12 -7.67 -4.70
C ASN A 178 0.07 -6.56 -4.48
N GLN A 179 0.50 -5.29 -4.42
CA GLN A 179 -0.39 -4.16 -4.21
C GLN A 179 -0.94 -3.67 -5.56
N MET A 180 -2.25 -3.81 -5.79
CA MET A 180 -2.88 -3.61 -7.10
C MET A 180 -4.08 -2.67 -7.02
N GLU A 181 -4.43 -2.02 -8.14
CA GLU A 181 -5.70 -1.28 -8.21
C GLU A 181 -6.88 -2.25 -8.25
N VAL A 182 -7.76 -2.17 -7.26
CA VAL A 182 -9.01 -2.95 -7.26
C VAL A 182 -10.13 -2.11 -6.66
N SER A 183 -11.18 -1.91 -7.43
CA SER A 183 -12.39 -1.21 -7.01
C SER A 183 -13.58 -1.64 -7.85
N VAL A 184 -14.76 -1.15 -7.53
CA VAL A 184 -15.96 -1.32 -8.39
C VAL A 184 -15.79 -0.72 -9.79
N LYS A 185 -14.86 0.25 -9.97
CA LYS A 185 -14.55 0.90 -11.24
C LYS A 185 -13.35 0.25 -11.94
N ALA A 186 -12.39 -0.26 -11.18
CA ALA A 186 -11.17 -0.90 -11.68
C ALA A 186 -11.22 -2.41 -11.38
N THR A 187 -11.89 -3.16 -12.25
CA THR A 187 -12.10 -4.61 -12.11
C THR A 187 -11.14 -5.44 -12.94
N TYR A 188 -10.26 -4.81 -13.73
CA TYR A 188 -9.34 -5.47 -14.66
C TYR A 188 -8.53 -6.61 -14.01
N ASN A 189 -8.04 -6.39 -12.80
CA ASN A 189 -7.21 -7.38 -12.09
C ASN A 189 -7.95 -8.67 -11.67
N PHE A 190 -9.26 -8.71 -11.77
CA PHE A 190 -10.03 -9.97 -11.62
C PHE A 190 -9.98 -10.87 -12.86
N PHE A 191 -9.57 -10.32 -14.03
CA PHE A 191 -9.67 -11.02 -15.31
C PHE A 191 -8.33 -11.23 -16.01
N ASN A 192 -7.23 -10.62 -15.55
CA ASN A 192 -5.90 -10.72 -16.17
C ASN A 192 -4.99 -11.78 -15.54
N GLY A 193 -5.48 -12.56 -14.57
CA GLY A 193 -4.73 -13.59 -13.87
C GLY A 193 -3.94 -13.12 -12.65
N VAL A 194 -3.94 -11.82 -12.32
CA VAL A 194 -3.25 -11.29 -11.13
C VAL A 194 -3.80 -11.91 -9.84
N VAL A 195 -5.14 -11.98 -9.72
CA VAL A 195 -5.78 -12.56 -8.54
C VAL A 195 -5.51 -14.07 -8.44
N ASP A 196 -5.55 -14.78 -9.58
CA ASP A 196 -5.26 -16.23 -9.63
C ASP A 196 -3.82 -16.52 -9.23
N THR A 197 -2.87 -15.73 -9.74
CA THR A 197 -1.44 -15.82 -9.37
C THR A 197 -1.24 -15.57 -7.88
N ALA A 198 -1.88 -14.54 -7.33
CA ALA A 198 -1.80 -14.27 -5.90
C ALA A 198 -2.36 -15.42 -5.07
N MET A 199 -3.50 -16.01 -5.45
CA MET A 199 -4.08 -17.17 -4.77
C MET A 199 -3.19 -18.41 -4.88
N LYS A 200 -2.58 -18.66 -6.06
CA LYS A 200 -1.64 -19.75 -6.31
C LYS A 200 -0.44 -19.69 -5.37
N HIS A 201 0.16 -18.51 -5.22
CA HIS A 201 1.35 -18.28 -4.39
C HIS A 201 1.03 -17.97 -2.92
N LYS A 202 -0.25 -17.92 -2.54
CA LYS A 202 -0.73 -17.46 -1.21
C LYS A 202 -0.23 -16.03 -0.87
N THR A 203 -0.04 -15.22 -1.89
CA THR A 203 0.35 -13.82 -1.81
C THR A 203 -0.88 -12.96 -1.50
N GLY A 204 -0.79 -12.03 -0.57
CA GLY A 204 -1.86 -11.09 -0.27
C GLY A 204 -2.03 -10.04 -1.37
N ILE A 205 -3.26 -9.60 -1.61
CA ILE A 205 -3.55 -8.45 -2.47
C ILE A 205 -3.90 -7.25 -1.58
N MET A 206 -3.13 -6.16 -1.70
CA MET A 206 -3.48 -4.86 -1.11
C MET A 206 -4.12 -3.99 -2.19
N ALA A 207 -5.42 -3.74 -2.08
CA ALA A 207 -6.17 -2.96 -3.06
C ALA A 207 -5.95 -1.46 -2.83
N TRP A 208 -5.21 -0.78 -3.73
CA TRP A 208 -5.15 0.67 -3.71
C TRP A 208 -6.32 1.27 -4.49
N SER A 209 -6.71 2.50 -4.14
CA SER A 209 -7.89 3.20 -4.67
C SER A 209 -9.19 2.38 -4.64
N PRO A 210 -9.56 1.72 -3.54
CA PRO A 210 -10.77 0.89 -3.47
C PRO A 210 -12.06 1.68 -3.70
N LEU A 211 -12.02 3.01 -3.56
CA LEU A 211 -13.10 3.94 -3.87
C LEU A 211 -12.93 4.60 -5.26
N GLY A 212 -12.14 4.01 -6.18
CA GLY A 212 -11.91 4.54 -7.52
C GLY A 212 -11.27 5.93 -7.54
N GLY A 213 -10.40 6.23 -6.56
CA GLY A 213 -9.80 7.57 -6.41
C GLY A 213 -10.80 8.69 -6.08
N GLY A 214 -12.04 8.35 -5.72
CA GLY A 214 -13.13 9.30 -5.50
C GLY A 214 -13.95 9.61 -6.76
N SER A 215 -13.54 9.10 -7.92
CA SER A 215 -14.21 9.39 -9.21
C SER A 215 -15.66 8.88 -9.28
N VAL A 216 -16.00 7.82 -8.55
CA VAL A 216 -17.39 7.32 -8.48
C VAL A 216 -18.32 8.37 -7.86
N PHE A 217 -17.84 9.14 -6.86
CA PHE A 217 -18.66 10.15 -6.18
C PHE A 217 -18.88 11.41 -7.02
N ALA A 218 -17.87 11.86 -7.75
CA ALA A 218 -17.86 13.16 -8.43
C ALA A 218 -17.78 13.07 -9.97
N GLY A 219 -17.46 11.90 -10.52
CA GLY A 219 -17.32 11.71 -11.97
C GLY A 219 -18.63 11.90 -12.72
N GLN A 220 -18.52 12.50 -13.91
CA GLN A 220 -19.65 12.75 -14.82
C GLN A 220 -19.65 11.80 -16.03
N ASP A 221 -18.64 10.93 -16.13
CA ASP A 221 -18.61 9.88 -17.16
C ASP A 221 -19.73 8.85 -16.90
N GLU A 222 -20.21 8.26 -18.01
CA GLU A 222 -21.34 7.31 -17.99
C GLU A 222 -21.12 6.15 -17.00
N GLN A 223 -19.90 5.64 -16.90
CA GLN A 223 -19.57 4.56 -15.96
C GLN A 223 -19.71 5.02 -14.50
N SER A 224 -19.20 6.21 -14.17
CA SER A 224 -19.31 6.75 -12.81
C SER A 224 -20.76 7.04 -12.42
N VAL A 225 -21.58 7.54 -13.35
CA VAL A 225 -23.01 7.79 -13.12
C VAL A 225 -23.75 6.47 -12.83
N ARG A 226 -23.64 5.48 -13.70
CA ARG A 226 -24.26 4.15 -13.50
C ARG A 226 -23.83 3.46 -12.21
N LEU A 227 -22.52 3.50 -11.91
CA LEU A 227 -22.00 2.94 -10.66
C LEU A 227 -22.61 3.64 -9.44
N ARG A 228 -22.68 4.96 -9.46
CA ARG A 228 -23.23 5.74 -8.35
C ARG A 228 -24.70 5.43 -8.11
N GLU A 229 -25.52 5.32 -9.17
CA GLU A 229 -26.93 4.93 -9.08
C GLU A 229 -27.07 3.55 -8.45
N THR A 230 -26.42 2.52 -9.00
CA THR A 230 -26.48 1.15 -8.47
C THR A 230 -25.98 1.04 -7.04
N LEU A 231 -24.86 1.71 -6.73
CA LEU A 231 -24.28 1.68 -5.38
C LEU A 231 -25.15 2.41 -4.36
N SER A 232 -25.83 3.51 -4.77
CA SER A 232 -26.77 4.22 -3.92
C SER A 232 -27.99 3.36 -3.59
N GLU A 233 -28.58 2.66 -4.57
CA GLU A 233 -29.69 1.72 -4.35
C GLU A 233 -29.31 0.61 -3.36
N ILE A 234 -28.09 0.02 -3.51
CA ILE A 234 -27.60 -1.02 -2.60
C ILE A 234 -27.38 -0.45 -1.20
N ALA A 235 -26.78 0.74 -1.09
CA ALA A 235 -26.50 1.42 0.16
C ALA A 235 -27.79 1.72 0.93
N GLU A 236 -28.79 2.27 0.25
CA GLU A 236 -30.12 2.55 0.81
C GLU A 236 -30.81 1.26 1.28
N ALA A 237 -30.85 0.22 0.45
CA ALA A 237 -31.44 -1.07 0.79
C ALA A 237 -30.76 -1.77 1.99
N LYS A 238 -29.48 -1.45 2.26
CA LYS A 238 -28.70 -1.99 3.38
C LYS A 238 -28.61 -1.07 4.59
N GLY A 239 -29.05 0.17 4.48
CA GLY A 239 -28.95 1.18 5.54
C GLY A 239 -27.50 1.56 5.86
N VAL A 240 -26.61 1.57 4.84
CA VAL A 240 -25.17 1.89 4.99
C VAL A 240 -24.76 2.98 4.01
N ALA A 241 -23.55 3.56 4.19
CA ALA A 241 -22.99 4.52 3.25
C ALA A 241 -22.51 3.83 1.96
N MET A 242 -22.50 4.56 0.84
CA MET A 242 -22.07 4.04 -0.46
C MET A 242 -20.60 3.58 -0.46
N ASP A 243 -19.71 4.27 0.24
CA ASP A 243 -18.31 3.85 0.40
C ASP A 243 -18.17 2.52 1.13
N THR A 244 -19.03 2.24 2.11
CA THR A 244 -19.12 0.94 2.79
C THR A 244 -19.44 -0.19 1.79
N VAL A 245 -20.36 0.04 0.85
CA VAL A 245 -20.67 -0.93 -0.21
C VAL A 245 -19.45 -1.17 -1.11
N MET A 246 -18.73 -0.10 -1.48
CA MET A 246 -17.53 -0.18 -2.31
C MET A 246 -16.39 -0.94 -1.63
N TYR A 247 -16.14 -0.69 -0.35
CA TYR A 247 -15.18 -1.48 0.43
C TYR A 247 -15.61 -2.94 0.55
N ALA A 248 -16.88 -3.20 0.84
CA ALA A 248 -17.42 -4.56 0.95
C ALA A 248 -17.29 -5.34 -0.36
N PHE A 249 -17.43 -4.70 -1.53
CA PHE A 249 -17.21 -5.31 -2.84
C PHE A 249 -15.80 -5.94 -2.93
N VAL A 250 -14.76 -5.21 -2.54
CA VAL A 250 -13.38 -5.71 -2.56
C VAL A 250 -13.15 -6.76 -1.46
N LEU A 251 -13.59 -6.46 -0.24
CA LEU A 251 -13.35 -7.29 0.95
C LEU A 251 -14.06 -8.65 0.89
N ARG A 252 -15.16 -8.80 0.15
CA ARG A 252 -15.88 -10.09 0.04
C ARG A 252 -15.15 -11.15 -0.78
N HIS A 253 -14.12 -10.75 -1.56
CA HIS A 253 -13.44 -11.68 -2.46
C HIS A 253 -12.69 -12.78 -1.68
N PRO A 254 -12.74 -14.06 -2.12
CA PRO A 254 -12.11 -15.20 -1.43
C PRO A 254 -10.58 -15.10 -1.31
N ALA A 255 -9.91 -14.29 -2.14
CA ALA A 255 -8.48 -13.95 -2.01
C ALA A 255 -8.16 -13.15 -0.73
N LYS A 256 -9.18 -12.83 0.11
CA LYS A 256 -9.02 -12.08 1.38
C LYS A 256 -8.24 -10.78 1.20
N MET A 257 -8.60 -10.00 0.18
CA MET A 257 -7.93 -8.74 -0.14
C MET A 257 -7.94 -7.77 1.05
N MET A 258 -6.89 -6.99 1.19
CA MET A 258 -6.78 -5.85 2.09
C MET A 258 -7.10 -4.59 1.31
N VAL A 259 -7.76 -3.60 1.91
CA VAL A 259 -8.08 -2.32 1.27
C VAL A 259 -7.27 -1.19 1.88
N ILE A 260 -6.70 -0.33 1.04
CA ILE A 260 -5.97 0.86 1.50
C ILE A 260 -6.94 2.03 1.53
N THR A 261 -7.27 2.51 2.73
CA THR A 261 -8.07 3.73 2.87
C THR A 261 -7.21 4.97 2.72
N GLY A 262 -7.73 5.97 2.02
CA GLY A 262 -7.01 7.23 1.79
C GLY A 262 -7.51 8.39 2.68
N THR A 263 -8.36 8.12 3.66
CA THR A 263 -8.84 9.17 4.56
C THR A 263 -7.82 9.45 5.67
N MET A 264 -7.65 10.74 5.99
CA MET A 264 -6.96 11.20 7.21
C MET A 264 -7.95 11.69 8.27
N ASN A 265 -9.27 11.50 8.05
CA ASN A 265 -10.30 11.91 8.99
C ASN A 265 -10.68 10.71 9.87
N PRO A 266 -10.44 10.80 11.21
CA PRO A 266 -10.72 9.71 12.15
C PRO A 266 -12.19 9.27 12.19
N GLN A 267 -13.13 10.19 11.97
CA GLN A 267 -14.57 9.89 11.98
C GLN A 267 -14.99 9.02 10.78
N ARG A 268 -14.33 9.20 9.64
CA ARG A 268 -14.62 8.39 8.44
C ARG A 268 -14.08 6.95 8.51
N LEU A 269 -13.23 6.65 9.48
CA LEU A 269 -12.75 5.28 9.71
C LEU A 269 -13.77 4.40 10.42
N GLN A 270 -14.80 4.98 11.05
CA GLN A 270 -15.82 4.24 11.81
C GLN A 270 -16.94 3.68 10.95
N ASN A 271 -17.17 4.26 9.78
CA ASN A 271 -18.25 3.88 8.86
C ASN A 271 -17.82 2.69 7.99
#